data_29620fe7398b0be11788071295f219eb
#
_entry.id   29620fe7398b0be11788071295f219eb
#
_cell.length_a   1.000
_cell.length_b   1.000
_cell.length_c   1.000
_cell.angle_alpha   90.00
_cell.angle_beta   90.00
_cell.angle_gamma   90.00
#
_symmetry.space_group_name_H-M   'P 1'
#
loop_
_entity.id
_entity.type
_entity.pdbx_description
1 polymer ?
#
loop_
_entity_poly.entity_id
_entity_poly.type
_entity_poly.pdbx_seq_one_letter_code
_entity_poly.pdbx_strand_id
1 'polypeptide(L)' 'MNTTEVIGNWNELKGKLKQKYAFLTDDDLMFEEGREDEMIGKLQIKLGKTKEELKRIFNDL' A
#
# COMPACT_ATOMS: atom_id res chain seq x y z
N MET A 1 -4.15 -4.98 -11.00
CA MET A 1 -4.44 -3.67 -10.39
C MET A 1 -3.34 -2.69 -10.73
N ASN A 2 -3.68 -1.52 -11.21
CA ASN A 2 -2.68 -0.49 -11.49
C ASN A 2 -2.68 0.58 -10.40
N THR A 3 -1.72 1.49 -10.46
CA THR A 3 -1.56 2.54 -9.44
C THR A 3 -2.81 3.41 -9.32
N THR A 4 -3.49 3.68 -10.43
CA THR A 4 -4.70 4.50 -10.44
C THR A 4 -5.83 3.86 -9.63
N GLU A 5 -5.99 2.54 -9.75
CA GLU A 5 -7.00 1.81 -8.97
C GLU A 5 -6.67 1.81 -7.48
N VAL A 6 -5.39 1.65 -7.14
CA VAL A 6 -4.92 1.73 -5.76
C VAL A 6 -5.27 3.10 -5.17
N ILE A 7 -5.00 4.17 -5.91
CA ILE A 7 -5.30 5.54 -5.48
C ILE A 7 -6.79 5.73 -5.22
N GLY A 8 -7.64 5.29 -6.15
CA GLY A 8 -9.08 5.48 -6.07
C GLY A 8 -9.70 4.83 -4.84
N ASN A 9 -9.09 3.76 -4.33
CA ASN A 9 -9.60 2.98 -3.20
C ASN A 9 -8.68 3.06 -1.98
N TRP A 10 -7.80 4.05 -1.91
CA TRP A 10 -6.74 4.07 -0.90
C TRP A 10 -7.24 4.04 0.54
N ASN A 11 -8.28 4.81 0.86
CA ASN A 11 -8.81 4.83 2.23
C ASN A 11 -9.28 3.45 2.69
N GLU A 12 -9.92 2.72 1.81
CA GLU A 12 -10.37 1.36 2.10
C GLU A 12 -9.18 0.41 2.23
N LEU A 13 -8.25 0.47 1.29
CA LEU A 13 -7.04 -0.36 1.31
C LEU A 13 -6.19 -0.09 2.54
N LYS A 14 -6.07 1.17 2.93
CA LYS A 14 -5.34 1.58 4.13
C LYS A 14 -5.89 0.89 5.37
N GLY A 15 -7.20 0.90 5.54
CA GLY A 15 -7.85 0.23 6.67
C GLY A 15 -7.58 -1.27 6.67
N LYS A 16 -7.71 -1.91 5.52
CA LYS A 16 -7.47 -3.34 5.38
C LYS A 16 -6.00 -3.70 5.62
N LEU A 17 -5.08 -2.90 5.12
CA LEU A 17 -3.64 -3.12 5.33
C LEU A 17 -3.29 -3.01 6.81
N LYS A 18 -3.85 -2.05 7.54
CA LYS A 18 -3.60 -1.91 8.97
C LYS A 18 -4.14 -3.10 9.75
N GLN A 19 -5.23 -3.70 9.31
CA GLN A 19 -5.76 -4.91 9.94
C GLN A 19 -4.87 -6.12 9.65
N LYS A 20 -4.37 -6.24 8.43
CA LYS A 20 -3.52 -7.36 8.05
C LYS A 20 -2.12 -7.25 8.62
N TYR A 21 -1.59 -6.04 8.69
CA TYR A 21 -0.24 -5.75 9.19
C TYR A 21 -0.33 -4.69 10.27
N ALA A 22 -0.57 -5.13 11.49
CA ALA A 22 -0.85 -4.22 12.61
C ALA A 22 0.31 -3.25 12.92
N PHE A 23 1.52 -3.58 12.51
CA PHE A 23 2.68 -2.71 12.72
C PHE A 23 2.77 -1.52 11.75
N LEU A 24 1.91 -1.47 10.73
CA LEU A 24 1.89 -0.34 9.81
C LEU A 24 1.28 0.88 10.47
N THR A 25 1.92 2.03 10.26
CA THR A 25 1.45 3.30 10.81
C THR A 25 0.78 4.13 9.71
N ASP A 26 0.12 5.21 10.12
CA ASP A 26 -0.47 6.14 9.15
C ASP A 26 0.61 6.77 8.27
N ASP A 27 1.81 7.04 8.82
CA ASP A 27 2.93 7.56 8.03
C ASP A 27 3.37 6.59 6.94
N ASP A 28 3.40 5.29 7.26
CA ASP A 28 3.75 4.26 6.27
C ASP A 28 2.75 4.21 5.12
N LEU A 29 1.51 4.55 5.41
CA LEU A 29 0.41 4.47 4.45
C LEU A 29 -0.03 5.82 3.93
N MET A 30 0.74 6.87 4.23
CA MET A 30 0.44 8.20 3.73
C MET A 30 0.59 8.25 2.21
N PHE A 31 -0.48 8.63 1.54
CA PHE A 31 -0.51 8.76 0.10
C PHE A 31 -0.57 10.23 -0.28
N GLU A 32 0.34 10.65 -1.15
CA GLU A 32 0.31 11.97 -1.78
C GLU A 32 0.28 11.77 -3.29
N GLU A 33 -0.62 12.48 -3.95
CA GLU A 33 -0.71 12.42 -5.39
C GLU A 33 0.64 12.81 -6.02
N GLY A 34 1.10 12.00 -6.96
CA GLY A 34 2.41 12.18 -7.58
C GLY A 34 3.56 11.50 -6.86
N ARG A 35 3.30 10.90 -5.69
CA ARG A 35 4.34 10.22 -4.89
C ARG A 35 4.03 8.74 -4.64
N GLU A 36 3.30 8.13 -5.54
CA GLU A 36 2.88 6.74 -5.43
C GLU A 36 4.07 5.78 -5.33
N ASP A 37 5.12 6.04 -6.12
CA ASP A 37 6.31 5.19 -6.14
C ASP A 37 7.05 5.24 -4.80
N GLU A 38 7.09 6.40 -4.15
CA GLU A 38 7.71 6.54 -2.83
C GLU A 38 6.95 5.72 -1.79
N MET A 39 5.62 5.78 -1.82
CA MET A 39 4.80 5.02 -0.90
C MET A 39 4.99 3.52 -1.11
N ILE A 40 4.96 3.06 -2.35
CA ILE A 40 5.17 1.66 -2.68
C ILE A 40 6.56 1.21 -2.23
N GLY A 41 7.58 2.05 -2.45
CA GLY A 41 8.94 1.76 -2.00
C GLY A 41 9.03 1.59 -0.49
N LYS A 42 8.37 2.44 0.28
CA LYS A 42 8.33 2.31 1.74
C LYS A 42 7.67 1.01 2.17
N LEU A 43 6.56 0.65 1.54
CA LEU A 43 5.86 -0.60 1.84
C LEU A 43 6.71 -1.82 1.48
N GLN A 44 7.44 -1.78 0.37
CA GLN A 44 8.36 -2.86 0.00
C GLN A 44 9.39 -3.11 1.10
N ILE A 45 9.97 -2.05 1.62
CA ILE A 45 10.97 -2.14 2.69
C ILE A 45 10.32 -2.62 3.98
N LYS A 46 9.20 -2.02 4.35
CA LYS A 46 8.54 -2.31 5.63
C LYS A 46 8.03 -3.74 5.69
N LEU A 47 7.47 -4.23 4.59
CA LEU A 47 6.89 -5.57 4.53
C LEU A 47 7.85 -6.63 4.02
N GLY A 48 9.01 -6.23 3.49
CA GLY A 48 9.97 -7.17 2.90
C GLY A 48 9.39 -7.85 1.66
N LYS A 49 8.60 -7.13 0.86
CA LYS A 49 7.91 -7.68 -0.30
C LYS A 49 8.38 -7.01 -1.57
N THR A 50 8.25 -7.75 -2.69
CA THR A 50 8.50 -7.17 -4.01
C THR A 50 7.28 -6.37 -4.45
N LYS A 51 7.45 -5.56 -5.49
CA LYS A 51 6.34 -4.79 -6.05
C LYS A 51 5.22 -5.71 -6.55
N GLU A 52 5.57 -6.83 -7.18
CA GLU A 52 4.60 -7.81 -7.66
C GLU A 52 3.83 -8.45 -6.50
N GLU A 53 4.53 -8.76 -5.41
CA GLU A 53 3.88 -9.31 -4.22
C GLU A 53 2.91 -8.31 -3.62
N LEU A 54 3.27 -7.02 -3.58
CA LEU A 54 2.37 -5.97 -3.11
C LEU A 54 1.11 -5.86 -3.97
N LYS A 55 1.26 -5.96 -5.28
CA LYS A 55 0.11 -5.95 -6.19
C LYS A 55 -0.85 -7.08 -5.88
N ARG A 56 -0.33 -8.28 -5.61
CA ARG A 56 -1.16 -9.43 -5.22
C ARG A 56 -1.87 -9.18 -3.90
N ILE A 57 -1.15 -8.63 -2.92
CA ILE A 57 -1.73 -8.29 -1.63
C ILE A 57 -2.90 -7.32 -1.79
N PHE A 58 -2.70 -6.26 -2.58
CA PHE A 58 -3.75 -5.28 -2.84
C PHE A 58 -4.96 -5.90 -3.55
N ASN A 59 -4.74 -6.83 -4.46
CA ASN A 59 -5.83 -7.52 -5.15
C ASN A 59 -6.63 -8.43 -4.23
N ASP A 60 -5.97 -9.02 -3.23
CA ASP A 60 -6.58 -9.99 -2.32
C ASP A 60 -7.28 -9.34 -1.12
N LEU A 61 -7.13 -8.05 -0.96
CA LEU A 61 -7.78 -7.33 0.16
C LEU A 61 -9.31 -7.10 -0.11
#